data_891eb11cf7b4d2c5b2356f449f585b9b
#
_entry.id   891eb11cf7b4d2c5b2356f449f585b9b
#
_cell.length_a   1.000
_cell.length_b   1.000
_cell.length_c   1.000
_cell.angle_alpha   90.00
_cell.angle_beta   90.00
_cell.angle_gamma   90.00
#
_symmetry.space_group_name_H-M   'P 1'
#
loop_
_entity.id
_entity.type
_entity.pdbx_description
1 polymer ?
#
loop_
_entity_poly.entity_id
_entity_poly.type
_entity_poly.pdbx_seq_one_letter_code
_entity_poly.pdbx_strand_id
1 'polypeptide(L)'
;MSSNNANDQTLVHHMPEYRVPEDMEWEMGRFKNKTKFLFHTRPERPTEPNAGFLRYEAGAGFKLHRHDFAQVWYVIDGEFDMGGKRFGPGTVVFHPDPHIEEALSTQTGGTIFFVQYQGPTTMAGPVYEGRMNIKGELPEITEKDLEH
;
A
#
# COMPACT_ATOMS: atom_id res chain seq x y z
N MET A 1 -0.41 26.89 -29.21
CA MET A 1 -1.82 26.53 -29.23
C MET A 1 -2.05 25.23 -29.95
N SER A 2 -1.71 25.19 -31.19
CA SER A 2 -1.93 23.98 -31.98
C SER A 2 -1.17 22.78 -31.44
N SER A 3 -0.01 22.99 -30.85
CA SER A 3 0.78 21.88 -30.32
C SER A 3 0.05 21.14 -29.19
N ASN A 4 -0.68 21.86 -28.35
CA ASN A 4 -1.43 21.23 -27.28
C ASN A 4 -2.58 20.39 -27.83
N ASN A 5 -3.24 20.90 -28.87
CA ASN A 5 -4.32 20.18 -29.51
C ASN A 5 -3.80 18.90 -30.19
N ALA A 6 -2.65 19.00 -30.82
CA ALA A 6 -2.06 17.83 -31.46
C ALA A 6 -1.70 16.76 -30.43
N ASN A 7 -1.16 17.17 -29.28
CA ASN A 7 -0.84 16.24 -28.22
C ASN A 7 -2.08 15.56 -27.65
N ASP A 8 -3.16 16.33 -27.46
CA ASP A 8 -4.40 15.77 -26.97
C ASP A 8 -4.98 14.74 -27.92
N GLN A 9 -4.82 14.94 -29.21
CA GLN A 9 -5.32 14.00 -30.21
C GLN A 9 -4.59 12.65 -30.18
N THR A 10 -3.37 12.64 -29.66
CA THR A 10 -2.59 11.40 -29.58
C THR A 10 -2.73 10.69 -28.25
N LEU A 11 -3.31 11.35 -27.25
CA LEU A 11 -3.50 10.75 -25.93
C LEU A 11 -4.74 9.89 -25.90
N VAL A 12 -4.60 8.72 -25.32
CA VAL A 12 -5.73 7.83 -25.06
C VAL A 12 -6.26 8.15 -23.68
N HIS A 13 -7.51 8.53 -23.61
CA HIS A 13 -8.16 8.83 -22.35
C HIS A 13 -8.97 7.62 -21.90
N HIS A 14 -8.82 7.26 -20.65
CA HIS A 14 -9.49 6.10 -20.08
C HIS A 14 -10.67 6.54 -19.23
N MET A 15 -11.68 5.69 -19.17
CA MET A 15 -12.85 5.95 -18.34
C MET A 15 -12.58 5.53 -16.90
N PRO A 16 -13.23 6.19 -15.93
CA PRO A 16 -13.14 5.74 -14.55
C PRO A 16 -13.57 4.29 -14.39
N GLU A 17 -12.91 3.60 -13.46
CA GLU A 17 -13.24 2.24 -13.11
C GLU A 17 -13.78 2.19 -11.70
N TYR A 18 -14.75 1.34 -11.48
CA TYR A 18 -15.43 1.22 -10.19
C TYR A 18 -15.27 -0.18 -9.65
N ARG A 19 -15.07 -0.30 -8.34
CA ARG A 19 -15.08 -1.58 -7.65
C ARG A 19 -16.00 -1.45 -6.46
N VAL A 20 -16.80 -2.46 -6.25
CA VAL A 20 -17.65 -2.57 -5.06
C VAL A 20 -16.99 -3.59 -4.16
N PRO A 21 -16.39 -3.17 -3.05
CA PRO A 21 -15.62 -4.09 -2.20
C PRO A 21 -16.43 -5.28 -1.69
N GLU A 22 -17.72 -5.08 -1.47
CA GLU A 22 -18.60 -6.14 -0.97
C GLU A 22 -18.72 -7.31 -1.94
N ASP A 23 -18.52 -7.05 -3.22
CA ASP A 23 -18.59 -8.10 -4.25
C ASP A 23 -17.28 -8.83 -4.45
N MET A 24 -16.26 -8.48 -3.69
CA MET A 24 -14.92 -9.04 -3.85
C MET A 24 -14.55 -9.89 -2.65
N GLU A 25 -13.78 -10.93 -2.94
CA GLU A 25 -13.31 -11.83 -1.88
C GLU A 25 -12.07 -11.25 -1.19
N TRP A 26 -11.94 -11.53 0.10
CA TRP A 26 -10.73 -11.26 0.83
C TRP A 26 -9.69 -12.34 0.52
N GLU A 27 -8.44 -11.91 0.41
CA GLU A 27 -7.32 -12.82 0.20
C GLU A 27 -6.38 -12.73 1.40
N MET A 28 -5.62 -13.80 1.63
CA MET A 28 -4.63 -13.80 2.69
C MET A 28 -3.46 -12.91 2.29
N GLY A 29 -3.09 -11.99 3.15
CA GLY A 29 -1.98 -11.12 2.93
C GLY A 29 -0.66 -11.69 3.46
N ARG A 30 0.38 -10.89 3.32
CA ARG A 30 1.75 -11.28 3.67
C ARG A 30 1.91 -11.58 5.16
N PHE A 31 1.24 -10.84 6.00
CA PHE A 31 1.38 -10.93 7.45
C PHE A 31 0.20 -11.61 8.11
N LYS A 32 -0.42 -12.54 7.41
CA LYS A 32 -1.60 -13.25 7.88
C LYS A 32 -2.80 -12.34 8.11
N ASN A 33 -2.73 -11.14 7.61
CA ASN A 33 -3.86 -10.25 7.51
C ASN A 33 -4.64 -10.58 6.26
N LYS A 34 -5.80 -9.99 6.11
CA LYS A 34 -6.58 -10.12 4.88
C LYS A 34 -6.40 -8.89 4.02
N THR A 35 -6.35 -9.09 2.72
CA THR A 35 -6.22 -8.01 1.76
C THR A 35 -7.32 -8.10 0.73
N LYS A 36 -7.68 -6.95 0.20
CA LYS A 36 -8.63 -6.87 -0.90
C LYS A 36 -8.13 -5.77 -1.84
N PHE A 37 -7.46 -6.19 -2.91
CA PHE A 37 -6.95 -5.24 -3.90
C PHE A 37 -8.06 -4.86 -4.85
N LEU A 38 -8.43 -3.60 -4.84
CA LEU A 38 -9.42 -3.05 -5.74
C LEU A 38 -8.82 -2.72 -7.10
N PHE A 39 -7.62 -2.16 -7.08
CA PHE A 39 -6.89 -1.77 -8.27
C PHE A 39 -5.44 -2.14 -8.15
N HIS A 40 -4.86 -2.60 -9.23
CA HIS A 40 -3.44 -2.89 -9.34
C HIS A 40 -2.79 -1.93 -10.32
N THR A 41 -1.56 -1.55 -10.03
CA THR A 41 -0.74 -0.84 -11.00
C THR A 41 -0.56 -1.73 -12.23
N ARG A 42 -0.62 -1.15 -13.40
CA ARG A 42 -0.44 -1.87 -14.67
C ARG A 42 0.91 -1.51 -15.28
N PRO A 43 1.59 -2.50 -15.88
CA PRO A 43 2.89 -2.22 -16.51
C PRO A 43 2.84 -1.10 -17.56
N GLU A 44 1.75 -1.00 -18.31
CA GLU A 44 1.59 0.01 -19.33
C GLU A 44 1.23 1.38 -18.75
N ARG A 45 0.87 1.45 -17.48
CA ARG A 45 0.56 2.70 -16.79
C ARG A 45 1.16 2.69 -15.39
N PRO A 46 2.49 2.78 -15.30
CA PRO A 46 3.20 2.54 -14.03
C PRO A 46 3.01 3.64 -12.98
N THR A 47 2.45 4.76 -13.35
CA THR A 47 2.19 5.83 -12.39
C THR A 47 0.87 5.66 -11.65
N GLU A 48 0.05 4.71 -12.07
CA GLU A 48 -1.22 4.45 -11.41
C GLU A 48 -0.98 3.61 -10.14
N PRO A 49 -1.65 3.92 -9.05
CA PRO A 49 -1.39 3.23 -7.80
C PRO A 49 -2.12 1.89 -7.69
N ASN A 50 -1.66 1.07 -6.76
CA ASN A 50 -2.48 0.02 -6.19
C ASN A 50 -3.38 0.66 -5.14
N ALA A 51 -4.56 0.13 -4.97
CA ALA A 51 -5.45 0.58 -3.90
C ALA A 51 -6.31 -0.59 -3.40
N GLY A 52 -6.60 -0.57 -2.12
CA GLY A 52 -7.40 -1.63 -1.55
C GLY A 52 -7.53 -1.52 -0.05
N PHE A 53 -7.84 -2.64 0.58
CA PHE A 53 -8.04 -2.72 2.01
C PHE A 53 -7.13 -3.75 2.65
N LEU A 54 -6.68 -3.42 3.85
CA LEU A 54 -6.00 -4.35 4.76
C LEU A 54 -6.93 -4.56 5.95
N ARG A 55 -7.14 -5.80 6.33
CA ARG A 55 -7.96 -6.11 7.49
C ARG A 55 -7.16 -6.97 8.44
N TYR A 56 -7.13 -6.54 9.68
CA TYR A 56 -6.43 -7.23 10.76
C TYR A 56 -7.44 -7.74 11.78
N GLU A 57 -7.23 -8.95 12.24
CA GLU A 57 -8.01 -9.48 13.34
C GLU A 57 -7.44 -8.98 14.67
N ALA A 58 -8.24 -9.07 15.72
CA ALA A 58 -7.78 -8.73 17.07
C ALA A 58 -6.56 -9.57 17.41
N GLY A 59 -5.51 -8.94 17.88
CA GLY A 59 -4.26 -9.59 18.23
C GLY A 59 -3.27 -9.75 17.09
N ALA A 60 -3.62 -9.29 15.89
CA ALA A 60 -2.73 -9.39 14.74
C ALA A 60 -1.77 -8.20 14.65
N GLY A 61 -0.86 -8.29 13.72
CA GLY A 61 0.11 -7.24 13.47
C GLY A 61 1.21 -7.70 12.54
N PHE A 62 2.27 -6.92 12.46
CA PHE A 62 3.45 -7.29 11.69
C PHE A 62 4.70 -6.75 12.37
N LYS A 63 5.82 -7.33 11.99
CA LYS A 63 7.12 -6.91 12.50
C LYS A 63 7.68 -5.77 11.66
N LEU A 64 8.63 -5.07 12.22
CA LEU A 64 9.34 -4.01 11.52
C LEU A 64 9.92 -4.54 10.21
N HIS A 65 9.70 -3.78 9.13
CA HIS A 65 10.20 -4.13 7.80
C HIS A 65 10.28 -2.87 6.95
N ARG A 66 10.65 -3.02 5.68
CA ARG A 66 10.79 -1.87 4.78
C ARG A 66 10.12 -2.12 3.45
N HIS A 67 9.86 -1.01 2.74
CA HIS A 67 9.29 -1.02 1.40
C HIS A 67 9.96 0.01 0.52
N ASP A 68 9.95 -0.27 -0.78
CA ASP A 68 10.49 0.60 -1.82
C ASP A 68 9.38 1.33 -2.56
N PHE A 69 8.35 1.73 -1.88
CA PHE A 69 7.25 2.47 -2.47
C PHE A 69 6.65 3.41 -1.43
N ALA A 70 5.98 4.45 -1.91
CA ALA A 70 5.21 5.32 -1.03
C ALA A 70 3.80 4.76 -0.87
N GLN A 71 3.19 5.01 0.28
CA GLN A 71 1.80 4.65 0.46
C GLN A 71 1.10 5.58 1.43
N VAL A 72 -0.20 5.63 1.29
CA VAL A 72 -1.07 6.36 2.19
C VAL A 72 -2.03 5.35 2.80
N TRP A 73 -2.21 5.42 4.11
CA TRP A 73 -3.23 4.66 4.82
C TRP A 73 -4.29 5.61 5.33
N TYR A 74 -5.51 5.15 5.28
CA TYR A 74 -6.63 5.79 5.96
C TYR A 74 -7.31 4.73 6.81
N VAL A 75 -7.33 4.94 8.13
CA VAL A 75 -7.92 3.98 9.06
C VAL A 75 -9.44 4.13 9.04
N ILE A 76 -10.11 3.04 8.69
CA ILE A 76 -11.57 3.01 8.62
C ILE A 76 -12.16 2.65 9.97
N ASP A 77 -11.66 1.60 10.58
CA ASP A 77 -12.09 1.18 11.90
C ASP A 77 -10.94 0.51 12.66
N GLY A 78 -11.14 0.34 13.96
CA GLY A 78 -10.16 -0.28 14.82
C GLY A 78 -9.10 0.67 15.33
N GLU A 79 -8.30 0.19 16.27
CA GLU A 79 -7.18 0.93 16.82
C GLU A 79 -5.90 0.16 16.62
N PHE A 80 -4.84 0.88 16.31
CA PHE A 80 -3.55 0.31 15.98
C PHE A 80 -2.46 0.99 16.78
N ASP A 81 -1.42 0.21 17.11
CA ASP A 81 -0.17 0.73 17.65
C ASP A 81 0.93 0.47 16.65
N MET A 82 1.69 1.50 16.31
CA MET A 82 2.84 1.36 15.43
C MET A 82 3.95 2.28 15.91
N GLY A 83 5.11 1.68 16.17
CA GLY A 83 6.25 2.45 16.67
C GLY A 83 5.96 3.21 17.95
N GLY A 84 5.13 2.68 18.82
CA GLY A 84 4.76 3.32 20.07
C GLY A 84 3.67 4.38 19.96
N LYS A 85 3.13 4.59 18.77
CA LYS A 85 2.01 5.52 18.56
C LYS A 85 0.72 4.75 18.39
N ARG A 86 -0.31 5.18 19.10
CA ARG A 86 -1.65 4.61 18.94
C ARG A 86 -2.49 5.54 18.10
N PHE A 87 -3.24 4.97 17.16
CA PHE A 87 -4.10 5.73 16.27
C PHE A 87 -5.34 4.91 15.92
N GLY A 88 -6.39 5.61 15.56
CA GLY A 88 -7.69 5.01 15.29
C GLY A 88 -8.37 5.59 14.07
N PRO A 89 -9.69 5.38 13.95
CA PRO A 89 -10.44 5.76 12.75
C PRO A 89 -10.25 7.23 12.37
N GLY A 90 -10.11 7.48 11.08
CA GLY A 90 -9.90 8.81 10.55
C GLY A 90 -8.43 9.22 10.46
N THR A 91 -7.53 8.47 11.04
CA THR A 91 -6.11 8.76 10.94
C THR A 91 -5.61 8.48 9.55
N VAL A 92 -4.78 9.37 9.05
CA VAL A 92 -4.07 9.22 7.78
C VAL A 92 -2.61 9.04 8.08
N VAL A 93 -2.01 7.99 7.54
CA VAL A 93 -0.57 7.73 7.71
C VAL A 93 0.07 7.81 6.35
N PHE A 94 1.12 8.61 6.24
CA PHE A 94 1.90 8.70 5.01
C PHE A 94 3.23 7.96 5.18
N HIS A 95 3.51 7.08 4.24
CA HIS A 95 4.77 6.34 4.19
C HIS A 95 5.56 6.83 2.98
N PRO A 96 6.71 7.47 3.20
CA PRO A 96 7.55 7.93 2.09
C PRO A 96 8.16 6.79 1.28
N ASP A 97 8.80 7.11 0.19
CA ASP A 97 9.52 6.15 -0.64
C ASP A 97 11.03 6.45 -0.63
N PRO A 98 11.88 5.53 -0.17
CA PRO A 98 11.53 4.30 0.53
C PRO A 98 11.19 4.56 1.99
N HIS A 99 10.61 3.58 2.64
CA HIS A 99 10.26 3.79 4.04
C HIS A 99 10.46 2.53 4.88
N ILE A 100 10.52 2.77 6.18
CA ILE A 100 10.53 1.73 7.19
C ILE A 100 9.13 1.67 7.79
N GLU A 101 8.56 0.49 7.84
CA GLU A 101 7.32 0.28 8.59
C GLU A 101 7.67 -0.32 9.93
N GLU A 102 7.45 0.45 10.97
CA GLU A 102 7.64 -0.02 12.32
C GLU A 102 6.64 -1.11 12.67
N ALA A 103 6.94 -1.89 13.68
CA ALA A 103 6.06 -2.98 14.06
C ALA A 103 4.65 -2.46 14.37
N LEU A 104 3.67 -3.13 13.83
CA LEU A 104 2.26 -2.81 14.04
C LEU A 104 1.62 -3.88 14.89
N SER A 105 0.76 -3.46 15.79
CA SER A 105 -0.10 -4.38 16.55
C SER A 105 -1.49 -3.77 16.68
N THR A 106 -2.47 -4.62 16.87
CA THR A 106 -3.82 -4.17 17.13
C THR A 106 -4.51 -5.14 18.09
N GLN A 107 -5.11 -4.61 19.14
CA GLN A 107 -5.89 -5.42 20.08
C GLN A 107 -7.33 -5.57 19.63
N THR A 108 -7.82 -4.61 18.89
CA THR A 108 -9.22 -4.60 18.45
C THR A 108 -9.43 -5.23 17.08
N GLY A 109 -8.36 -5.34 16.31
CA GLY A 109 -8.48 -5.54 14.88
C GLY A 109 -8.93 -4.25 14.20
N GLY A 110 -9.05 -4.29 12.90
CA GLY A 110 -9.52 -3.12 12.16
C GLY A 110 -9.21 -3.19 10.68
N THR A 111 -9.64 -2.16 9.99
CA THR A 111 -9.53 -2.07 8.54
C THR A 111 -8.85 -0.77 8.16
N ILE A 112 -7.92 -0.88 7.24
CA ILE A 112 -7.17 0.26 6.71
C ILE A 112 -7.37 0.28 5.19
N PHE A 113 -7.73 1.44 4.65
CA PHE A 113 -7.72 1.66 3.21
C PHE A 113 -6.32 2.14 2.82
N PHE A 114 -5.74 1.55 1.79
CA PHE A 114 -4.41 1.92 1.35
C PHE A 114 -4.38 2.34 -0.11
N VAL A 115 -3.46 3.24 -0.42
CA VAL A 115 -3.08 3.58 -1.78
C VAL A 115 -1.56 3.49 -1.84
N GLN A 116 -1.04 2.65 -2.74
CA GLN A 116 0.39 2.40 -2.85
C GLN A 116 0.87 2.79 -4.23
N TYR A 117 1.89 3.64 -4.26
CA TYR A 117 2.50 4.07 -5.49
C TYR A 117 3.77 3.28 -5.71
N GLN A 118 3.90 2.79 -6.91
CA GLN A 118 5.12 2.16 -7.32
C GLN A 118 6.18 3.23 -7.41
N GLY A 119 7.15 3.15 -6.54
CA GLY A 119 8.20 4.12 -6.62
C GLY A 119 9.47 3.38 -6.82
N PRO A 120 10.34 3.73 -7.66
CA PRO A 120 11.65 3.14 -7.54
C PRO A 120 12.64 4.17 -7.09
N THR A 121 12.52 4.62 -5.87
CA THR A 121 13.58 5.45 -5.31
C THR A 121 14.90 4.73 -5.36
N THR A 122 14.87 3.41 -5.23
CA THR A 122 16.07 2.59 -5.33
C THR A 122 16.47 2.31 -6.76
N MET A 123 15.68 2.72 -7.74
CA MET A 123 15.90 2.43 -9.15
C MET A 123 15.91 0.94 -9.45
N ALA A 124 15.40 0.14 -8.56
CA ALA A 124 15.32 -1.30 -8.77
C ALA A 124 14.17 -1.71 -9.67
N GLY A 125 13.43 -0.76 -10.19
CA GLY A 125 12.26 -1.00 -11.01
C GLY A 125 11.03 -1.22 -10.15
N PRO A 126 9.91 -1.46 -10.78
CA PRO A 126 8.66 -1.62 -10.06
C PRO A 126 8.70 -2.85 -9.18
N VAL A 127 8.40 -2.65 -7.92
CA VAL A 127 8.35 -3.76 -6.98
C VAL A 127 6.96 -4.30 -6.80
N TYR A 128 6.12 -4.04 -7.76
CA TYR A 128 4.77 -4.52 -7.59
C TYR A 128 4.53 -5.85 -8.23
N GLU A 129 5.45 -6.36 -9.01
CA GLU A 129 5.19 -7.55 -9.68
C GLU A 129 4.13 -8.27 -9.03
N GLY A 130 3.11 -7.68 -9.33
CA GLY A 130 1.96 -8.04 -8.84
C GLY A 130 1.72 -7.73 -7.44
N ARG A 131 2.38 -7.20 -6.68
CA ARG A 131 1.90 -7.05 -5.33
C ARG A 131 2.80 -6.34 -4.35
N MET A 132 3.60 -5.46 -4.80
CA MET A 132 4.33 -4.64 -3.86
C MET A 132 5.02 -5.45 -2.76
N ASN A 133 5.74 -6.46 -3.16
CA ASN A 133 6.47 -7.32 -2.21
C ASN A 133 5.60 -8.18 -1.33
N ILE A 134 4.36 -8.32 -1.65
CA ILE A 134 3.43 -9.12 -0.88
C ILE A 134 3.82 -10.58 -0.78
N LYS A 135 4.61 -11.06 -1.70
CA LYS A 135 5.02 -12.47 -1.67
C LYS A 135 6.04 -12.78 -0.59
N GLY A 136 6.36 -11.83 0.23
CA GLY A 136 7.19 -12.09 1.41
C GLY A 136 8.66 -12.22 1.13
N GLU A 137 9.12 -11.70 0.03
CA GLU A 137 10.51 -11.84 -0.38
C GLU A 137 11.44 -10.79 0.20
N LEU A 138 10.88 -9.74 0.77
CA LEU A 138 11.70 -8.75 1.45
C LEU A 138 12.08 -9.27 2.82
N PRO A 139 13.36 -9.22 3.16
CA PRO A 139 13.78 -9.60 4.49
C PRO A 139 13.25 -8.61 5.53
N GLU A 140 13.09 -9.08 6.75
CA GLU A 140 12.77 -8.21 7.86
C GLU A 140 13.96 -7.27 8.12
N ILE A 141 13.65 -6.06 8.52
CA ILE A 141 14.66 -5.11 8.98
C ILE A 141 14.94 -5.40 10.44
N THR A 142 16.22 -5.51 10.78
CA THR A 142 16.66 -5.66 12.15
C THR A 142 17.13 -4.29 12.67
N GLU A 143 17.35 -4.19 13.96
CA GLU A 143 17.90 -2.97 14.54
C GLU A 143 19.22 -2.57 13.90
N LYS A 144 20.01 -3.55 13.49
CA LYS A 144 21.28 -3.29 12.84
C LYS A 144 21.09 -2.55 11.51
N ASP A 145 20.03 -2.86 10.80
CA ASP A 145 19.76 -2.21 9.52
C ASP A 145 19.32 -0.76 9.71
N LEU A 146 18.89 -0.39 10.90
CA LEU A 146 18.47 0.96 11.23
C LEU A 146 19.63 1.84 11.69
N GLU A 147 20.79 1.26 11.92
CA GLU A 147 21.97 2.02 12.28
C GLU A 147 22.55 2.71 11.05
N HIS A 148 22.80 3.98 11.15
CA HIS A 148 23.35 4.80 10.06
C HIS A 148 24.76 5.27 10.38
#